data_9b0b23ee232463954d51376e38271c10
#
_entry.id   9b0b23ee232463954d51376e38271c10
#
_cell.length_a   1.000
_cell.length_b   1.000
_cell.length_c   1.000
_cell.angle_alpha   90.00
_cell.angle_beta   90.00
_cell.angle_gamma   90.00
#
_symmetry.space_group_name_H-M   'P 1'
#
loop_
_entity.id
_entity.type
_entity.pdbx_description
1 polymer ?
#
loop_
_entity_poly.entity_id
_entity_poly.type
_entity_poly.pdbx_seq_one_letter_code
_entity_poly.pdbx_strand_id
1 'polypeptide(L)'
;MTEVKASKDGTSYYRFPVRVPIYFKETKYIKTSSKDLVSAVFFGPNDLMVEPYIKIAVGDYNDLCKIQGKDDALAAILCSITHELTHYFQWIKYHELWLSGEKNQYFERQAVYYGRQIVYDYADTREHP
;
A
#
# COMPACT_ATOMS: atom_id res chain seq x y z
N MET A 1 0.83 -20.07 -1.30
CA MET A 1 -0.32 -20.57 -2.03
C MET A 1 -1.62 -20.25 -1.32
N THR A 2 -2.61 -19.89 -2.07
CA THR A 2 -3.84 -19.41 -1.48
C THR A 2 -4.90 -20.45 -1.41
N GLU A 3 -5.62 -20.41 -0.35
CA GLU A 3 -6.79 -21.24 -0.23
C GLU A 3 -7.73 -20.62 0.81
N VAL A 4 -8.99 -20.94 0.68
CA VAL A 4 -9.97 -20.64 1.71
C VAL A 4 -10.01 -21.84 2.63
N LYS A 5 -9.81 -21.61 3.91
CA LYS A 5 -9.87 -22.67 4.89
C LYS A 5 -10.97 -22.40 5.89
N ALA A 6 -11.66 -23.44 6.27
CA ALA A 6 -12.50 -23.41 7.46
C ALA A 6 -11.58 -23.55 8.67
N SER A 7 -11.77 -22.72 9.68
CA SER A 7 -11.05 -22.90 10.93
C SER A 7 -11.62 -24.11 11.67
N LYS A 8 -10.89 -24.60 12.67
CA LYS A 8 -11.32 -25.77 13.44
C LYS A 8 -12.63 -25.56 14.20
N ASP A 9 -12.98 -24.32 14.47
CA ASP A 9 -14.22 -23.97 15.14
C ASP A 9 -15.39 -23.76 14.19
N GLY A 10 -15.19 -24.03 12.89
CA GLY A 10 -16.24 -23.91 11.90
C GLY A 10 -16.32 -22.58 11.20
N THR A 11 -15.51 -21.60 11.56
CA THR A 11 -15.47 -20.33 10.85
C THR A 11 -14.59 -20.43 9.62
N SER A 12 -14.99 -19.70 8.57
CA SER A 12 -14.20 -19.63 7.34
C SER A 12 -13.39 -18.35 7.31
N TYR A 13 -12.22 -18.44 6.75
CA TYR A 13 -11.42 -17.24 6.49
C TYR A 13 -10.63 -17.41 5.20
N TYR A 14 -10.29 -16.28 4.61
CA TYR A 14 -9.49 -16.29 3.40
C TYR A 14 -8.02 -16.20 3.75
N ARG A 15 -7.25 -17.09 3.12
CA ARG A 15 -5.81 -16.88 3.02
C ARG A 15 -5.57 -16.22 1.69
N PHE A 16 -4.93 -15.08 1.71
CA PHE A 16 -4.57 -14.42 0.47
C PHE A 16 -3.56 -15.29 -0.29
N PRO A 17 -3.59 -15.24 -1.63
CA PRO A 17 -2.74 -16.10 -2.47
C PRO A 17 -1.30 -16.02 -2.07
N VAL A 18 -0.88 -14.82 -1.75
CA VAL A 18 0.50 -14.54 -1.42
C VAL A 18 0.52 -13.43 -0.39
N ARG A 19 1.58 -13.38 0.36
CA ARG A 19 1.82 -12.26 1.24
C ARG A 19 2.24 -11.07 0.41
N VAL A 20 2.04 -9.88 0.95
CA VAL A 20 2.56 -8.67 0.33
C VAL A 20 3.69 -8.13 1.22
N PRO A 21 4.95 -8.45 0.90
CA PRO A 21 6.06 -7.88 1.64
C PRO A 21 6.19 -6.39 1.33
N ILE A 22 6.58 -5.63 2.36
CA ILE A 22 6.81 -4.20 2.23
C ILE A 22 8.29 -3.97 2.45
N TYR A 23 8.96 -3.43 1.43
CA TYR A 23 10.39 -3.14 1.48
C TYR A 23 10.59 -1.63 1.65
N PHE A 24 11.30 -1.25 2.70
CA PHE A 24 11.66 0.14 2.93
C PHE A 24 13.04 0.38 2.31
N LYS A 25 13.11 1.33 1.40
CA LYS A 25 14.33 1.66 0.67
C LYS A 25 14.92 2.97 1.21
N GLU A 26 16.21 2.98 1.49
CA GLU A 26 16.91 4.16 2.00
C GLU A 26 17.24 5.14 0.89
N THR A 27 16.38 5.24 -0.11
CA THR A 27 16.51 6.19 -1.21
C THR A 27 15.39 7.21 -1.12
N LYS A 28 15.56 8.38 -1.72
CA LYS A 28 14.50 9.39 -1.74
C LYS A 28 13.35 9.00 -2.65
N TYR A 29 13.65 8.25 -3.70
CA TYR A 29 12.68 7.85 -4.70
C TYR A 29 12.92 6.43 -5.15
N ILE A 30 11.88 5.83 -5.71
CA ILE A 30 11.92 4.53 -6.36
C ILE A 30 11.73 4.78 -7.84
N LYS A 31 12.58 4.19 -8.68
CA LYS A 31 12.47 4.31 -10.12
C LYS A 31 11.59 3.19 -10.64
N THR A 32 10.52 3.54 -11.34
CA THR A 32 9.60 2.56 -11.91
C THR A 32 10.12 2.06 -13.26
N SER A 33 9.47 1.04 -13.81
CA SER A 33 9.81 0.51 -15.13
C SER A 33 9.62 1.55 -16.24
N SER A 34 8.72 2.52 -16.04
CA SER A 34 8.54 3.64 -16.95
C SER A 34 9.52 4.78 -16.70
N LYS A 35 10.48 4.58 -15.79
CA LYS A 35 11.52 5.54 -15.41
C LYS A 35 11.00 6.77 -14.64
N ASP A 36 9.77 6.71 -14.14
CA ASP A 36 9.25 7.73 -13.24
C ASP A 36 9.86 7.57 -11.85
N LEU A 37 10.01 8.68 -11.14
CA LEU A 37 10.47 8.68 -9.76
C LEU A 37 9.25 8.83 -8.85
N VAL A 38 9.06 7.84 -7.98
CA VAL A 38 7.92 7.81 -7.07
C VAL A 38 8.39 7.53 -5.65
N SER A 39 7.58 7.92 -4.67
CA SER A 39 7.90 7.67 -3.26
C SER A 39 7.49 6.28 -2.81
N ALA A 40 6.57 5.65 -3.52
CA ALA A 40 6.10 4.30 -3.19
C ALA A 40 5.55 3.64 -4.45
N VAL A 41 5.55 2.32 -4.47
CA VAL A 41 5.01 1.55 -5.58
C VAL A 41 4.46 0.21 -5.09
N PHE A 42 3.36 -0.21 -5.68
CA PHE A 42 2.84 -1.57 -5.56
C PHE A 42 3.09 -2.29 -6.89
N PHE A 43 3.75 -3.44 -6.81
CA PHE A 43 3.89 -4.33 -7.96
C PHE A 43 2.92 -5.48 -7.82
N GLY A 44 1.96 -5.57 -8.75
CA GLY A 44 1.00 -6.66 -8.83
C GLY A 44 1.23 -7.49 -10.07
N PRO A 45 1.76 -8.71 -9.94
CA PRO A 45 1.97 -9.60 -11.09
C PRO A 45 0.67 -9.94 -11.81
N ASN A 46 0.78 -10.42 -13.05
CA ASN A 46 -0.39 -10.86 -13.78
C ASN A 46 -1.05 -12.09 -13.16
N ASP A 47 -0.25 -12.94 -12.53
CA ASP A 47 -0.72 -14.16 -11.89
C ASP A 47 -0.89 -13.92 -10.39
N LEU A 48 -2.10 -14.17 -9.87
CA LEU A 48 -2.39 -14.05 -8.43
C LEU A 48 -1.55 -14.98 -7.57
N MET A 49 -0.99 -16.02 -8.15
CA MET A 49 -0.17 -16.97 -7.41
C MET A 49 1.28 -16.53 -7.27
N VAL A 50 1.67 -15.48 -7.97
CA VAL A 50 3.00 -14.90 -7.86
C VAL A 50 2.96 -13.78 -6.82
N GLU A 51 3.94 -13.76 -5.94
CA GLU A 51 3.97 -12.81 -4.83
C GLU A 51 4.12 -11.38 -5.32
N PRO A 52 3.21 -10.49 -4.95
CA PRO A 52 3.38 -9.06 -5.21
C PRO A 52 4.32 -8.44 -4.17
N TYR A 53 4.63 -7.17 -4.32
CA TYR A 53 5.39 -6.46 -3.30
C TYR A 53 5.08 -4.97 -3.32
N ILE A 54 5.42 -4.32 -2.20
CA ILE A 54 5.34 -2.87 -2.05
C ILE A 54 6.74 -2.37 -1.72
N LYS A 55 7.14 -1.27 -2.33
CA LYS A 55 8.37 -0.57 -1.98
C LYS A 55 8.03 0.84 -1.53
N ILE A 56 8.64 1.27 -0.43
CA ILE A 56 8.46 2.60 0.13
C ILE A 56 9.83 3.26 0.23
N ALA A 57 9.99 4.42 -0.37
CA ALA A 57 11.22 5.20 -0.26
C ALA A 57 11.19 6.01 1.03
N VAL A 58 12.17 5.80 1.89
CA VAL A 58 12.25 6.48 3.20
C VAL A 58 13.56 7.26 3.36
N GLY A 59 14.31 7.45 2.28
CA GLY A 59 15.63 8.09 2.33
C GLY A 59 15.57 9.55 2.73
N ASP A 60 14.43 10.20 2.60
CA ASP A 60 14.26 11.60 3.00
C ASP A 60 13.55 11.75 4.35
N TYR A 61 13.32 10.67 5.08
CA TYR A 61 12.56 10.70 6.33
C TYR A 61 13.15 11.68 7.34
N ASN A 62 14.47 11.65 7.52
CA ASN A 62 15.13 12.55 8.48
C ASN A 62 14.97 14.01 8.08
N ASP A 63 15.06 14.31 6.78
CA ASP A 63 14.85 15.67 6.27
C ASP A 63 13.40 16.11 6.48
N LEU A 64 12.45 15.22 6.22
CA LEU A 64 11.04 15.50 6.46
C LEU A 64 10.74 15.76 7.94
N CYS A 65 11.38 15.02 8.83
CA CYS A 65 11.24 15.26 10.27
C CYS A 65 11.70 16.66 10.66
N LYS A 66 12.76 17.16 10.04
CA LYS A 66 13.26 18.49 10.31
C LYS A 66 12.38 19.59 9.74
N ILE A 67 11.77 19.34 8.59
CA ILE A 67 10.95 20.33 7.88
C ILE A 67 9.55 20.42 8.48
N GLN A 68 8.90 19.30 8.69
CA GLN A 68 7.47 19.24 9.04
C GLN A 68 7.17 18.56 10.38
N GLY A 69 8.21 18.08 11.07
CA GLY A 69 8.05 17.38 12.33
C GLY A 69 7.91 15.88 12.18
N LYS A 70 8.20 15.17 13.27
CA LYS A 70 8.23 13.71 13.28
C LYS A 70 6.86 13.10 13.01
N ASP A 71 5.80 13.65 13.60
CA ASP A 71 4.46 13.10 13.44
C ASP A 71 3.97 13.24 12.01
N ASP A 72 4.19 14.40 11.38
CA ASP A 72 3.80 14.62 10.00
C ASP A 72 4.62 13.77 9.02
N ALA A 73 5.91 13.59 9.29
CA ALA A 73 6.76 12.73 8.48
C ALA A 73 6.29 11.28 8.55
N LEU A 74 5.94 10.80 9.75
CA LEU A 74 5.43 9.46 9.94
C LEU A 74 4.06 9.30 9.26
N ALA A 75 3.20 10.31 9.38
CA ALA A 75 1.89 10.29 8.72
C ALA A 75 2.02 10.18 7.20
N ALA A 76 3.00 10.84 6.61
CA ALA A 76 3.26 10.74 5.17
C ALA A 76 3.63 9.31 4.78
N ILE A 77 4.45 8.62 5.57
CA ILE A 77 4.79 7.23 5.33
C ILE A 77 3.57 6.33 5.46
N LEU A 78 2.76 6.53 6.50
CA LEU A 78 1.53 5.77 6.69
C LEU A 78 0.56 5.95 5.52
N CYS A 79 0.46 7.18 5.01
CA CYS A 79 -0.35 7.48 3.83
C CYS A 79 0.13 6.67 2.63
N SER A 80 1.44 6.65 2.39
CA SER A 80 2.02 5.89 1.28
C SER A 80 1.77 4.40 1.41
N ILE A 81 1.97 3.84 2.61
CA ILE A 81 1.71 2.42 2.85
C ILE A 81 0.25 2.08 2.60
N THR A 82 -0.68 2.88 3.13
CA THR A 82 -2.12 2.65 2.96
C THR A 82 -2.52 2.76 1.50
N HIS A 83 -1.96 3.72 0.78
CA HIS A 83 -2.20 3.90 -0.65
C HIS A 83 -1.82 2.62 -1.42
N GLU A 84 -0.63 2.09 -1.17
CA GLU A 84 -0.16 0.90 -1.89
C GLU A 84 -0.89 -0.37 -1.42
N LEU A 85 -1.25 -0.46 -0.14
CA LEU A 85 -2.07 -1.57 0.35
C LEU A 85 -3.47 -1.56 -0.29
N THR A 86 -4.02 -0.39 -0.56
CA THR A 86 -5.30 -0.29 -1.28
C THR A 86 -5.17 -0.91 -2.66
N HIS A 87 -4.07 -0.64 -3.38
CA HIS A 87 -3.81 -1.29 -4.66
C HIS A 87 -3.66 -2.80 -4.53
N TYR A 88 -3.05 -3.28 -3.46
CA TYR A 88 -2.95 -4.71 -3.20
C TYR A 88 -4.34 -5.35 -3.09
N PHE A 89 -5.26 -4.74 -2.33
CA PHE A 89 -6.62 -5.27 -2.21
C PHE A 89 -7.38 -5.20 -3.52
N GLN A 90 -7.20 -4.14 -4.30
CA GLN A 90 -7.80 -4.02 -5.63
C GLN A 90 -7.30 -5.12 -6.56
N TRP A 91 -5.99 -5.39 -6.53
CA TRP A 91 -5.35 -6.43 -7.33
C TRP A 91 -5.91 -7.82 -7.01
N ILE A 92 -6.14 -8.12 -5.73
CA ILE A 92 -6.73 -9.40 -5.32
C ILE A 92 -8.21 -9.45 -5.69
N LYS A 93 -8.97 -8.44 -5.29
CA LYS A 93 -10.43 -8.48 -5.35
C LYS A 93 -10.98 -8.28 -6.76
N TYR A 94 -10.31 -7.45 -7.53
CA TYR A 94 -10.76 -7.09 -8.88
C TYR A 94 -9.66 -7.37 -9.90
N HIS A 95 -9.09 -8.55 -9.84
CA HIS A 95 -7.89 -8.88 -10.59
C HIS A 95 -8.02 -8.63 -12.09
N GLU A 96 -9.12 -9.07 -12.70
CA GLU A 96 -9.32 -8.87 -14.13
C GLU A 96 -9.41 -7.40 -14.51
N LEU A 97 -10.12 -6.61 -13.70
CA LEU A 97 -10.19 -5.16 -13.91
C LEU A 97 -8.85 -4.49 -13.70
N TRP A 98 -8.09 -4.97 -12.72
CA TRP A 98 -6.73 -4.47 -12.48
C TRP A 98 -5.85 -4.69 -13.71
N LEU A 99 -5.87 -5.91 -14.27
CA LEU A 99 -5.04 -6.24 -15.43
C LEU A 99 -5.49 -5.51 -16.68
N SER A 100 -6.79 -5.26 -16.86
CA SER A 100 -7.31 -4.58 -18.05
C SER A 100 -6.93 -3.11 -18.11
N GLY A 101 -6.67 -2.49 -16.96
CA GLY A 101 -6.39 -1.06 -16.89
C GLY A 101 -7.60 -0.15 -17.05
N GLU A 102 -8.79 -0.71 -17.25
CA GLU A 102 -9.99 0.09 -17.48
C GLU A 102 -10.40 0.95 -16.31
N LYS A 103 -10.06 0.54 -15.08
CA LYS A 103 -10.44 1.23 -13.86
C LYS A 103 -9.26 1.91 -13.16
N ASN A 104 -8.15 2.12 -13.86
CA ASN A 104 -6.94 2.68 -13.24
C ASN A 104 -7.20 4.01 -12.54
N GLN A 105 -7.93 4.92 -13.15
CA GLN A 105 -8.22 6.21 -12.53
C GLN A 105 -9.11 6.07 -11.30
N TYR A 106 -10.09 5.20 -11.38
CA TYR A 106 -10.97 4.91 -10.24
C TYR A 106 -10.18 4.30 -9.08
N PHE A 107 -9.34 3.32 -9.39
CA PHE A 107 -8.51 2.66 -8.39
C PHE A 107 -7.53 3.64 -7.74
N GLU A 108 -6.95 4.54 -8.53
CA GLU A 108 -6.03 5.54 -8.01
C GLU A 108 -6.74 6.52 -7.08
N ARG A 109 -7.90 7.00 -7.46
CA ARG A 109 -8.69 7.90 -6.60
C ARG A 109 -9.07 7.23 -5.28
N GLN A 110 -9.43 5.95 -5.32
CA GLN A 110 -9.76 5.19 -4.13
C GLN A 110 -8.55 5.06 -3.21
N ALA A 111 -7.38 4.76 -3.78
CA ALA A 111 -6.15 4.65 -3.01
C ALA A 111 -5.76 5.98 -2.37
N VAL A 112 -5.91 7.08 -3.08
CA VAL A 112 -5.66 8.43 -2.53
C VAL A 112 -6.63 8.70 -1.38
N TYR A 113 -7.89 8.37 -1.55
CA TYR A 113 -8.90 8.59 -0.51
C TYR A 113 -8.54 7.85 0.78
N TYR A 114 -8.24 6.56 0.69
CA TYR A 114 -7.92 5.76 1.87
C TYR A 114 -6.59 6.15 2.51
N GLY A 115 -5.62 6.54 1.70
CA GLY A 115 -4.36 7.05 2.22
C GLY A 115 -4.55 8.31 3.05
N ARG A 116 -5.38 9.23 2.59
CA ARG A 116 -5.72 10.44 3.33
C ARG A 116 -6.51 10.14 4.60
N GLN A 117 -7.42 9.18 4.54
CA GLN A 117 -8.24 8.82 5.67
C GLN A 117 -7.41 8.31 6.84
N ILE A 118 -6.39 7.49 6.57
CA ILE A 118 -5.53 6.99 7.64
C ILE A 118 -4.75 8.12 8.32
N VAL A 119 -4.38 9.15 7.56
CA VAL A 119 -3.68 10.31 8.13
C VAL A 119 -4.61 11.06 9.09
N TYR A 120 -5.85 11.28 8.71
CA TYR A 120 -6.83 11.93 9.59
C TYR A 120 -7.09 11.10 10.85
N ASP A 121 -7.24 9.80 10.70
CA ASP A 121 -7.47 8.90 11.83
C ASP A 121 -6.28 8.89 12.78
N TYR A 122 -5.07 8.90 12.24
CA TYR A 122 -3.86 8.97 13.05
C TYR A 122 -3.77 10.29 13.82
N ALA A 123 -4.05 11.40 13.15
CA ALA A 123 -4.02 12.73 13.78
C ALA A 123 -5.06 12.82 14.90
N ASP A 124 -6.27 12.31 14.66
CA ASP A 124 -7.33 12.31 15.66
C ASP A 124 -6.94 11.48 16.88
N THR A 125 -6.34 10.31 16.67
CA THR A 125 -5.85 9.47 17.76
C THR A 125 -4.78 10.18 18.60
N ARG A 126 -3.92 10.94 17.96
CA ARG A 126 -2.85 11.68 18.65
C ARG A 126 -3.39 12.88 19.45
N GLU A 127 -4.46 13.51 18.98
CA GLU A 127 -5.08 14.65 19.65
C GLU A 127 -5.98 14.22 20.80
N HIS A 128 -6.49 13.00 20.76
CA HIS A 128 -7.42 12.47 21.75
C HIS A 128 -6.89 11.16 22.34
N PRO A 129 -5.78 11.22 23.08
CA PRO A 129 -5.19 10.01 23.66
C PRO A 129 -6.06 9.39 24.75
#